data_8dab6df6a54860fe0349b4013fec74df
#
_entry.id   8dab6df6a54860fe0349b4013fec74df
#
_cell.length_a   1.000
_cell.length_b   1.000
_cell.length_c   1.000
_cell.angle_alpha   90.00
_cell.angle_beta   90.00
_cell.angle_gamma   90.00
#
_symmetry.space_group_name_H-M   'P 1'
#
loop_
_entity.id
_entity.type
_entity.pdbx_description
1 polymer ?
#
loop_
_entity_poly.entity_id
_entity_poly.type
_entity_poly.pdbx_seq_one_letter_code
_entity_poly.pdbx_strand_id
1 'polypeptide(L)'
;GEAIDPQVYDQIKAFVEKYDGIVGTHDLIVHNYGPGRSMASIHAEVPNDVDIEKSHEIIDRIERDAKQTLGLFLVIHMDPVETRNEEVLQAKHETEKAVEALDPRCSIHDFRMVNGEKQINLIFDFVIPREYSEEKGNELTLTLMDRLQHHNPKYQCVITLDRSYVEEQR
;
A
#
# COMPACT_ATOMS: atom_id res chain seq x y z
N GLY A 1 23.11 11.70 -0.61
CA GLY A 1 23.04 10.52 -1.43
C GLY A 1 22.48 10.84 -2.81
N GLU A 2 22.97 10.17 -3.83
CA GLU A 2 22.44 10.34 -5.18
C GLU A 2 21.00 9.88 -5.24
N ALA A 3 20.15 10.62 -5.97
CA ALA A 3 18.78 10.24 -6.24
C ALA A 3 18.76 8.93 -7.06
N ILE A 4 17.91 7.99 -6.67
CA ILE A 4 17.77 6.71 -7.37
C ILE A 4 16.94 6.93 -8.63
N ASP A 5 17.39 6.37 -9.76
CA ASP A 5 16.68 6.45 -11.05
C ASP A 5 15.26 5.90 -10.90
N PRO A 6 14.21 6.64 -11.31
CA PRO A 6 12.82 6.17 -11.30
C PRO A 6 12.62 4.82 -12.00
N GLN A 7 13.42 4.52 -13.03
CA GLN A 7 13.33 3.23 -13.72
C GLN A 7 13.67 2.05 -12.82
N VAL A 8 14.53 2.25 -11.82
CA VAL A 8 14.88 1.21 -10.86
C VAL A 8 13.67 0.84 -10.01
N TYR A 9 12.87 1.84 -9.59
CA TYR A 9 11.64 1.60 -8.85
C TYR A 9 10.65 0.78 -9.67
N ASP A 10 10.44 1.16 -10.92
CA ASP A 10 9.53 0.45 -11.81
C ASP A 10 9.98 -0.99 -12.08
N GLN A 11 11.27 -1.22 -12.23
CA GLN A 11 11.84 -2.55 -12.43
C GLN A 11 11.64 -3.45 -11.22
N ILE A 12 11.88 -2.95 -10.01
CA ILE A 12 11.72 -3.73 -8.79
C ILE A 12 10.25 -4.06 -8.58
N LYS A 13 9.38 -3.07 -8.75
CA LYS A 13 7.94 -3.24 -8.64
C LYS A 13 7.43 -4.30 -9.63
N ALA A 14 7.79 -4.17 -10.89
CA ALA A 14 7.41 -5.13 -11.94
C ALA A 14 7.95 -6.53 -11.64
N PHE A 15 9.16 -6.63 -11.13
CA PHE A 15 9.77 -7.91 -10.76
C PHE A 15 8.95 -8.64 -9.71
N VAL A 16 8.49 -7.94 -8.67
CA VAL A 16 7.67 -8.52 -7.60
C VAL A 16 6.27 -8.86 -8.11
N GLU A 17 5.65 -7.94 -8.85
CA GLU A 17 4.26 -8.08 -9.30
C GLU A 17 4.06 -9.18 -10.35
N LYS A 18 5.11 -9.65 -11.02
CA LYS A 18 5.00 -10.74 -12.01
C LYS A 18 4.73 -12.12 -11.41
N TYR A 19 4.96 -12.30 -10.10
CA TYR A 19 4.77 -13.60 -9.47
C TYR A 19 3.29 -13.87 -9.21
N ASP A 20 2.87 -15.10 -9.52
CA ASP A 20 1.53 -15.56 -9.16
C ASP A 20 1.39 -15.57 -7.64
N GLY A 21 0.26 -15.06 -7.16
CA GLY A 21 0.00 -14.93 -5.73
C GLY A 21 0.30 -13.55 -5.17
N ILE A 22 0.86 -12.64 -5.97
CA ILE A 22 1.02 -11.23 -5.62
C ILE A 22 -0.06 -10.43 -6.34
N VAL A 23 -0.88 -9.72 -5.57
CA VAL A 23 -1.98 -8.91 -6.07
C VAL A 23 -1.51 -7.51 -6.49
N GLY A 24 -0.58 -6.95 -5.73
CA GLY A 24 -0.02 -5.63 -5.99
C GLY A 24 1.11 -5.33 -5.03
N THR A 25 1.73 -4.19 -5.20
CA THR A 25 2.82 -3.71 -4.35
C THR A 25 2.68 -2.23 -4.03
N HIS A 26 3.26 -1.81 -2.90
CA HIS A 26 3.31 -0.41 -2.50
C HIS A 26 4.49 -0.17 -1.54
N ASP A 27 4.77 1.10 -1.28
CA ASP A 27 5.80 1.57 -0.34
C ASP A 27 7.19 0.99 -0.61
N LEU A 28 7.61 1.04 -1.86
CA LEU A 28 8.96 0.64 -2.23
C LEU A 28 9.97 1.70 -1.78
N ILE A 29 10.94 1.26 -0.96
CA ILE A 29 12.06 2.07 -0.51
C ILE A 29 13.33 1.42 -1.01
N VAL A 30 14.17 2.18 -1.71
CA VAL A 30 15.45 1.69 -2.23
C VAL A 30 16.60 2.44 -1.59
N HIS A 31 17.59 1.70 -1.10
CA HIS A 31 18.80 2.24 -0.51
C HIS A 31 20.03 1.70 -1.23
N ASN A 32 20.95 2.59 -1.61
CA ASN A 32 22.26 2.23 -2.12
C ASN A 32 23.31 2.39 -1.02
N TYR A 33 24.02 1.30 -0.73
CA TYR A 33 25.10 1.25 0.24
C TYR A 33 26.48 1.12 -0.43
N GLY A 34 26.79 2.06 -1.34
CA GLY A 34 28.02 2.03 -2.08
C GLY A 34 28.02 1.11 -3.29
N PRO A 35 29.16 0.94 -4.00
CA PRO A 35 29.22 0.21 -5.27
C PRO A 35 28.80 -1.27 -5.11
N GLY A 36 27.82 -1.69 -5.91
CA GLY A 36 27.37 -3.07 -5.96
C GLY A 36 26.53 -3.54 -4.80
N ARG A 37 26.09 -2.63 -3.91
CA ARG A 37 25.26 -2.98 -2.76
C ARG A 37 23.97 -2.18 -2.77
N SER A 38 22.87 -2.85 -3.13
CA SER A 38 21.54 -2.28 -3.12
C SER A 38 20.65 -3.07 -2.18
N MET A 39 19.86 -2.35 -1.40
CA MET A 39 18.86 -2.90 -0.50
C MET A 39 17.54 -2.20 -0.76
N ALA A 40 16.46 -2.93 -0.71
CA ALA A 40 15.12 -2.37 -0.85
C ALA A 40 14.14 -3.05 0.10
N SER A 41 13.11 -2.32 0.47
CA SER A 41 11.94 -2.88 1.13
C SER A 41 10.69 -2.54 0.35
N ILE A 42 9.72 -3.44 0.32
CA ILE A 42 8.47 -3.27 -0.39
C ILE A 42 7.36 -4.00 0.35
N HIS A 43 6.14 -3.47 0.27
CA HIS A 43 4.95 -4.18 0.69
C HIS A 43 4.36 -4.92 -0.49
N ALA A 44 4.07 -6.21 -0.32
CA ALA A 44 3.42 -7.04 -1.34
C ALA A 44 2.06 -7.51 -0.84
N GLU A 45 1.04 -7.19 -1.60
CA GLU A 45 -0.32 -7.58 -1.31
C GLU A 45 -0.55 -9.03 -1.75
N VAL A 46 -1.09 -9.84 -0.84
CA VAL A 46 -1.43 -11.24 -1.08
C VAL A 46 -2.91 -11.48 -0.74
N PRO A 47 -3.58 -12.45 -1.40
CA PRO A 47 -4.96 -12.75 -1.07
C PRO A 47 -5.10 -13.26 0.37
N ASN A 48 -6.06 -12.72 1.13
CA ASN A 48 -6.29 -13.12 2.52
C ASN A 48 -6.98 -14.49 2.66
N ASP A 49 -7.48 -15.05 1.56
CA ASP A 49 -8.13 -16.35 1.50
C ASP A 49 -7.20 -17.49 1.09
N VAL A 50 -5.93 -17.18 0.84
CA VAL A 50 -4.88 -18.17 0.58
C VAL A 50 -4.16 -18.45 1.89
N ASP A 51 -3.75 -19.70 2.10
CA ASP A 51 -2.97 -20.11 3.26
C ASP A 51 -1.74 -19.20 3.39
N ILE A 52 -1.59 -18.63 4.58
CA ILE A 52 -0.50 -17.68 4.87
C ILE A 52 0.88 -18.31 4.65
N GLU A 53 1.01 -19.61 4.90
CA GLU A 53 2.27 -20.32 4.65
C GLU A 53 2.64 -20.37 3.17
N LYS A 54 1.64 -20.53 2.30
CA LYS A 54 1.84 -20.52 0.83
C LYS A 54 2.25 -19.13 0.36
N SER A 55 1.58 -18.10 0.85
CA SER A 55 1.94 -16.72 0.52
C SER A 55 3.35 -16.39 1.01
N HIS A 56 3.71 -16.86 2.19
CA HIS A 56 5.04 -16.66 2.74
C HIS A 56 6.12 -17.36 1.92
N GLU A 57 5.86 -18.57 1.41
CA GLU A 57 6.78 -19.28 0.52
C GLU A 57 7.04 -18.52 -0.78
N ILE A 58 5.98 -17.91 -1.34
CA ILE A 58 6.11 -17.07 -2.53
C ILE A 58 7.01 -15.87 -2.24
N ILE A 59 6.78 -15.20 -1.12
CA ILE A 59 7.58 -14.06 -0.69
C ILE A 59 9.06 -14.43 -0.52
N ASP A 60 9.33 -15.53 0.16
CA ASP A 60 10.71 -16.03 0.35
C ASP A 60 11.38 -16.31 -1.00
N ARG A 61 10.65 -16.91 -1.93
CA ARG A 61 11.17 -17.18 -3.28
C ARG A 61 11.49 -15.89 -4.03
N ILE A 62 10.61 -14.88 -3.93
CA ILE A 62 10.85 -13.59 -4.58
C ILE A 62 12.12 -12.93 -4.02
N GLU A 63 12.30 -12.96 -2.71
CA GLU A 63 13.48 -12.39 -2.05
C GLU A 63 14.77 -13.10 -2.52
N ARG A 64 14.75 -14.43 -2.64
CA ARG A 64 15.88 -15.18 -3.17
C ARG A 64 16.16 -14.86 -4.65
N ASP A 65 15.12 -14.82 -5.45
CA ASP A 65 15.24 -14.55 -6.89
C ASP A 65 15.74 -13.12 -7.13
N ALA A 66 15.30 -12.17 -6.34
CA ALA A 66 15.79 -10.78 -6.43
C ALA A 66 17.29 -10.70 -6.18
N LYS A 67 17.78 -11.43 -5.20
CA LYS A 67 19.22 -11.50 -4.93
C LYS A 67 20.00 -12.12 -6.07
N GLN A 68 19.49 -13.21 -6.64
CA GLN A 68 20.17 -13.94 -7.71
C GLN A 68 20.10 -13.22 -9.05
N THR A 69 18.94 -12.61 -9.37
CA THR A 69 18.67 -12.01 -10.68
C THR A 69 19.05 -10.54 -10.74
N LEU A 70 18.78 -9.79 -9.67
CA LEU A 70 18.97 -8.34 -9.63
C LEU A 70 20.16 -7.92 -8.76
N GLY A 71 20.76 -8.84 -8.02
CA GLY A 71 21.79 -8.49 -7.04
C GLY A 71 21.25 -7.60 -5.92
N LEU A 72 19.95 -7.68 -5.65
CA LEU A 72 19.23 -6.82 -4.73
C LEU A 72 18.90 -7.57 -3.45
N PHE A 73 19.27 -7.00 -2.31
CA PHE A 73 18.79 -7.46 -1.02
C PHE A 73 17.40 -6.86 -0.78
N LEU A 74 16.36 -7.66 -1.03
CA LEU A 74 14.98 -7.24 -0.96
C LEU A 74 14.30 -7.81 0.30
N VAL A 75 13.68 -6.93 1.08
CA VAL A 75 12.83 -7.30 2.21
C VAL A 75 11.38 -7.02 1.83
N ILE A 76 10.54 -8.04 1.89
CA ILE A 76 9.13 -7.93 1.52
C ILE A 76 8.25 -8.06 2.77
N HIS A 77 7.44 -7.04 3.00
CA HIS A 77 6.39 -7.07 4.02
C HIS A 77 5.09 -7.56 3.38
N MET A 78 4.54 -8.63 3.91
CA MET A 78 3.34 -9.25 3.36
C MET A 78 2.08 -8.57 3.89
N ASP A 79 1.22 -8.10 2.99
CA ASP A 79 -0.05 -7.46 3.30
C ASP A 79 -1.21 -8.30 2.78
N PRO A 80 -1.93 -9.04 3.63
CA PRO A 80 -3.14 -9.75 3.20
C PRO A 80 -4.25 -8.78 2.81
N VAL A 81 -4.87 -9.01 1.65
CA VAL A 81 -5.97 -8.18 1.12
C VAL A 81 -7.15 -9.02 0.69
N GLU A 82 -8.35 -8.44 0.75
CA GLU A 82 -9.57 -9.08 0.26
C GLU A 82 -9.62 -8.99 -1.26
N THR A 83 -9.75 -10.13 -1.95
CA THR A 83 -9.74 -10.19 -3.41
C THR A 83 -10.99 -10.79 -4.03
N ARG A 84 -11.88 -11.39 -3.25
CA ARG A 84 -13.06 -12.11 -3.75
C ARG A 84 -14.37 -11.40 -3.55
N ASN A 85 -14.47 -10.49 -2.59
CA ASN A 85 -15.70 -9.78 -2.32
C ASN A 85 -15.77 -8.51 -3.15
N GLU A 86 -16.66 -8.49 -4.15
CA GLU A 86 -16.83 -7.35 -5.06
C GLU A 86 -17.26 -6.07 -4.34
N GLU A 87 -18.06 -6.18 -3.28
CA GLU A 87 -18.47 -5.01 -2.48
C GLU A 87 -17.27 -4.37 -1.78
N VAL A 88 -16.37 -5.19 -1.23
CA VAL A 88 -15.15 -4.70 -0.57
C VAL A 88 -14.22 -4.05 -1.60
N LEU A 89 -14.03 -4.69 -2.75
CA LEU A 89 -13.20 -4.15 -3.82
C LEU A 89 -13.77 -2.84 -4.35
N GLN A 90 -15.08 -2.74 -4.50
CA GLN A 90 -15.75 -1.52 -4.93
C GLN A 90 -15.58 -0.40 -3.90
N ALA A 91 -15.80 -0.68 -2.62
CA ALA A 91 -15.61 0.28 -1.54
C ALA A 91 -14.15 0.75 -1.43
N LYS A 92 -13.21 -0.16 -1.60
CA LYS A 92 -11.78 0.17 -1.63
C LYS A 92 -11.46 1.12 -2.78
N HIS A 93 -11.95 0.80 -3.98
CA HIS A 93 -11.74 1.63 -5.17
C HIS A 93 -12.33 3.04 -5.00
N GLU A 94 -13.54 3.14 -4.45
CA GLU A 94 -14.18 4.42 -4.15
C GLU A 94 -13.37 5.25 -3.15
N THR A 95 -12.83 4.57 -2.13
CA THR A 95 -11.99 5.22 -1.12
C THR A 95 -10.67 5.71 -1.73
N GLU A 96 -10.02 4.89 -2.55
CA GLU A 96 -8.79 5.27 -3.25
C GLU A 96 -9.01 6.47 -4.16
N LYS A 97 -10.12 6.50 -4.89
CA LYS A 97 -10.48 7.65 -5.73
C LYS A 97 -10.72 8.91 -4.93
N ALA A 98 -11.40 8.81 -3.79
CA ALA A 98 -11.64 9.96 -2.91
C ALA A 98 -10.33 10.51 -2.36
N VAL A 99 -9.40 9.64 -1.99
CA VAL A 99 -8.06 10.02 -1.51
C VAL A 99 -7.27 10.71 -2.60
N GLU A 100 -7.24 10.14 -3.81
CA GLU A 100 -6.52 10.73 -4.94
C GLU A 100 -7.06 12.11 -5.31
N ALA A 101 -8.39 12.27 -5.31
CA ALA A 101 -9.03 13.55 -5.58
C ALA A 101 -8.75 14.59 -4.50
N LEU A 102 -8.57 14.15 -3.25
CA LEU A 102 -8.26 15.01 -2.13
C LEU A 102 -6.81 15.48 -2.14
N ASP A 103 -5.89 14.53 -2.29
CA ASP A 103 -4.45 14.79 -2.37
C ASP A 103 -3.75 13.59 -3.03
N PRO A 104 -3.21 13.74 -4.27
CA PRO A 104 -2.54 12.64 -4.98
C PRO A 104 -1.31 12.09 -4.27
N ARG A 105 -0.77 12.82 -3.30
CA ARG A 105 0.38 12.38 -2.50
C ARG A 105 0.00 11.46 -1.35
N CYS A 106 -1.29 11.32 -1.08
CA CYS A 106 -1.81 10.43 -0.03
C CYS A 106 -2.23 9.09 -0.60
N SER A 107 -2.25 8.08 0.25
CA SER A 107 -2.68 6.72 -0.11
C SER A 107 -3.36 6.03 1.07
N ILE A 108 -3.90 4.85 0.83
CA ILE A 108 -4.50 4.03 1.88
C ILE A 108 -3.85 2.64 1.89
N HIS A 109 -3.79 2.04 3.08
CA HIS A 109 -3.32 0.67 3.29
C HIS A 109 -4.26 -0.09 4.22
N ASP A 110 -4.17 -1.41 4.18
CA ASP A 110 -4.90 -2.31 5.08
C ASP A 110 -6.40 -2.08 5.08
N PHE A 111 -6.97 -1.87 3.90
CA PHE A 111 -8.39 -1.63 3.75
C PHE A 111 -9.22 -2.86 4.11
N ARG A 112 -10.17 -2.67 5.04
CA ARG A 112 -11.13 -3.70 5.46
C ARG A 112 -12.52 -3.08 5.54
N MET A 113 -13.53 -3.90 5.31
CA MET A 113 -14.92 -3.49 5.39
C MET A 113 -15.69 -4.45 6.29
N VAL A 114 -16.44 -3.91 7.24
CA VAL A 114 -17.33 -4.68 8.11
C VAL A 114 -18.76 -4.19 7.91
N ASN A 115 -19.61 -5.05 7.37
CA ASN A 115 -21.02 -4.74 7.13
C ASN A 115 -21.83 -4.93 8.41
N GLY A 116 -22.50 -3.84 8.85
CA GLY A 116 -23.52 -3.87 9.86
C GLY A 116 -24.90 -3.60 9.25
N GLU A 117 -25.96 -3.77 10.03
CA GLU A 117 -27.33 -3.54 9.57
C GLU A 117 -27.59 -2.06 9.20
N LYS A 118 -27.03 -1.15 9.97
CA LYS A 118 -27.27 0.29 9.83
C LYS A 118 -26.07 1.07 9.32
N GLN A 119 -24.89 0.47 9.36
CA GLN A 119 -23.66 1.14 8.97
C GLN A 119 -22.69 0.15 8.37
N ILE A 120 -21.82 0.66 7.53
CA ILE A 120 -20.71 -0.08 6.92
C ILE A 120 -19.42 0.55 7.42
N ASN A 121 -18.63 -0.20 8.17
CA ASN A 121 -17.36 0.29 8.68
C ASN A 121 -16.27 0.08 7.63
N LEU A 122 -15.65 1.18 7.21
CA LEU A 122 -14.45 1.18 6.38
C LEU A 122 -13.25 1.41 7.29
N ILE A 123 -12.38 0.43 7.38
CA ILE A 123 -11.23 0.44 8.29
C ILE A 123 -9.97 0.44 7.44
N PHE A 124 -9.14 1.46 7.58
CA PHE A 124 -7.92 1.55 6.79
C PHE A 124 -6.90 2.51 7.41
N ASP A 125 -5.66 2.37 6.96
CA ASP A 125 -4.60 3.31 7.24
C ASP A 125 -4.59 4.38 6.16
N PHE A 126 -4.61 5.65 6.58
CA PHE A 126 -4.50 6.80 5.70
C PHE A 126 -3.09 7.33 5.77
N VAL A 127 -2.35 7.16 4.68
CA VAL A 127 -0.92 7.49 4.60
C VAL A 127 -0.75 8.87 3.99
N ILE A 128 -0.16 9.76 4.75
CA ILE A 128 0.14 11.13 4.33
C ILE A 128 1.65 11.33 4.17
N PRO A 129 2.08 12.31 3.37
CA PRO A 129 3.49 12.67 3.29
C PRO A 129 4.09 13.00 4.66
N ARG A 130 5.35 12.61 4.84
CA ARG A 130 6.06 12.79 6.09
C ARG A 130 6.16 14.24 6.55
N GLU A 131 6.27 15.18 5.61
CA GLU A 131 6.40 16.59 5.88
C GLU A 131 5.09 17.29 6.28
N TYR A 132 3.94 16.63 6.14
CA TYR A 132 2.66 17.22 6.55
C TYR A 132 2.57 17.33 8.06
N SER A 133 2.04 18.46 8.53
CA SER A 133 1.79 18.67 9.96
C SER A 133 0.68 17.74 10.45
N GLU A 134 0.65 17.49 11.75
CA GLU A 134 -0.43 16.74 12.39
C GLU A 134 -1.79 17.42 12.14
N GLU A 135 -1.84 18.75 12.20
CA GLU A 135 -3.03 19.53 11.91
C GLU A 135 -3.53 19.30 10.48
N LYS A 136 -2.62 19.33 9.50
CA LYS A 136 -2.98 19.05 8.10
C LYS A 136 -3.47 17.62 7.92
N GLY A 137 -2.81 16.67 8.57
CA GLY A 137 -3.24 15.28 8.55
C GLY A 137 -4.65 15.09 9.09
N ASN A 138 -4.96 15.72 10.20
CA ASN A 138 -6.29 15.66 10.80
C ASN A 138 -7.35 16.32 9.91
N GLU A 139 -7.03 17.44 9.31
CA GLU A 139 -7.92 18.15 8.37
C GLU A 139 -8.23 17.27 7.16
N LEU A 140 -7.22 16.65 6.55
CA LEU A 140 -7.40 15.74 5.42
C LEU A 140 -8.24 14.53 5.80
N THR A 141 -8.03 13.98 6.99
CA THR A 141 -8.80 12.85 7.51
C THR A 141 -10.28 13.20 7.64
N LEU A 142 -10.59 14.33 8.24
CA LEU A 142 -11.98 14.78 8.41
C LEU A 142 -12.65 15.05 7.06
N THR A 143 -11.94 15.66 6.13
CA THR A 143 -12.45 15.91 4.78
C THR A 143 -12.71 14.60 4.03
N LEU A 144 -11.83 13.63 4.17
CA LEU A 144 -12.01 12.31 3.56
C LEU A 144 -13.24 11.60 4.12
N MET A 145 -13.40 11.60 5.44
CA MET A 145 -14.57 11.01 6.09
C MET A 145 -15.86 11.63 5.60
N ASP A 146 -15.90 12.96 5.49
CA ASP A 146 -17.05 13.70 5.00
C ASP A 146 -17.40 13.33 3.56
N ARG A 147 -16.40 13.27 2.70
CA ARG A 147 -16.60 12.89 1.29
C ARG A 147 -17.14 11.46 1.13
N LEU A 148 -16.60 10.52 1.90
CA LEU A 148 -17.07 9.14 1.86
C LEU A 148 -18.49 9.00 2.38
N GLN A 149 -18.87 9.73 3.43
CA GLN A 149 -20.25 9.76 3.92
C GLN A 149 -21.22 10.38 2.92
N HIS A 150 -20.79 11.39 2.17
CA HIS A 150 -21.62 11.96 1.11
C HIS A 150 -21.84 10.98 -0.03
N HIS A 151 -20.82 10.17 -0.35
CA HIS A 151 -20.92 9.13 -1.36
C HIS A 151 -21.87 8.00 -0.92
N ASN A 152 -21.75 7.56 0.32
CA ASN A 152 -22.64 6.59 0.94
C ASN A 152 -22.86 6.92 2.42
N PRO A 153 -24.08 7.36 2.80
CA PRO A 153 -24.38 7.76 4.18
C PRO A 153 -24.18 6.67 5.22
N LYS A 154 -24.14 5.40 4.81
CA LYS A 154 -23.90 4.26 5.70
C LYS A 154 -22.42 4.10 6.07
N TYR A 155 -21.52 4.72 5.34
CA TYR A 155 -20.08 4.58 5.58
C TYR A 155 -19.68 5.27 6.88
N GLN A 156 -19.07 4.49 7.76
CA GLN A 156 -18.38 4.95 8.96
C GLN A 156 -16.91 4.60 8.82
N CYS A 157 -16.05 5.60 8.83
CA CYS A 157 -14.62 5.38 8.64
C CYS A 157 -13.92 5.24 9.98
N VAL A 158 -13.11 4.20 10.09
CA VAL A 158 -12.17 4.00 11.20
C VAL A 158 -10.77 4.11 10.60
N ILE A 159 -10.16 5.26 10.77
CA ILE A 159 -8.93 5.65 10.08
C ILE A 159 -7.78 5.75 11.07
N THR A 160 -6.69 5.05 10.77
CA THR A 160 -5.40 5.25 11.43
C THR A 160 -4.55 6.13 10.52
N LEU A 161 -4.15 7.29 11.03
CA LEU A 161 -3.28 8.19 10.30
C LEU A 161 -1.84 7.70 10.38
N ASP A 162 -1.22 7.48 9.22
CA ASP A 162 0.15 7.01 9.12
C ASP A 162 0.96 7.93 8.21
N ARG A 163 2.27 7.86 8.32
CA ARG A 163 3.16 8.72 7.54
C ARG A 163 4.00 7.89 6.59
N SER A 164 4.11 8.39 5.35
CA SER A 164 4.98 7.78 4.35
C SER A 164 6.44 7.94 4.73
N TYR A 165 7.19 6.83 4.65
CA TYR A 165 8.65 6.84 4.76
C TYR A 165 9.32 6.95 3.38
N VAL A 166 8.52 6.98 2.32
CA VAL A 166 9.01 7.07 0.94
C VAL A 166 9.05 8.54 0.54
N GLU A 167 10.22 9.03 0.16
CA GLU A 167 10.29 10.30 -0.57
C GLU A 167 9.67 10.05 -1.94
N GLU A 168 8.57 10.77 -2.24
CA GLU A 168 8.03 10.77 -3.60
C GLU A 168 9.07 11.35 -4.51
N GLN A 169 9.61 10.51 -5.36
CA GLN A 169 10.39 10.98 -6.50
C GLN A 169 9.43 11.36 -7.62
N ARG A 170 9.35 12.65 -7.83
CA ARG A 170 8.71 13.21 -9.01
C ARG A 170 9.74 13.34 -10.13
#